data_c9855c9e22a0f0aedb070233c6acf6c7
#
_entry.id   c9855c9e22a0f0aedb070233c6acf6c7
#
_cell.length_a   1.000
_cell.length_b   1.000
_cell.length_c   1.000
_cell.angle_alpha   90.00
_cell.angle_beta   90.00
_cell.angle_gamma   90.00
#
_symmetry.space_group_name_H-M   'P 1'
#
loop_
_entity.id
_entity.type
_entity.pdbx_description
1 polymer ?
#
loop_
_entity_poly.entity_id
_entity_poly.type
_entity_poly.pdbx_seq_one_letter_code
_entity_poly.pdbx_strand_id
1 'polypeptide(L)'
;MAIVDTDQLNSDLRDSSARWVARETPQSLLNDAAKMALLGVLLTAEDRALAAAPPSASVSAVAATDFAPAVDWRDRGGNHVTSVKDQQHCGSCVSFACTAVVESMASIEHGQLLDLSEADSHFNSSHGASCGGWNADACLEQIRLRGVVGDAALRYAAAFDTPPQIDPATNLWRPYARPTPDRVATQVSIGKHGLITDIAARKRYLSQVGPCAASFDVYDDFYFYSTGVYHHVSGKRLGGHCVEVIGYSDAEQCWIAKNSWGAGWGMAGYFKIAYGDCNFDAYSFATASDVRLPAAGWNGWETLGGVLTAKPSAVSWGPDRIDVVARGTDSAAHHRWWDGARWGGWESLGGGLQGGPAICSWGSGRLDVFAAGYDRQLYHKWYQGGWSGWAALGGVLSSDPAAVSRGPDRIDVFARGMDSALWHLWWDGGHWAGWESLGGVLDSAPAVTSWSSDRLDVFVKGADSRLHRTWWNGSTWSEWENLGGYAAGDPGAVSWGPDRIDLFYPGVDFRMSHRWWDGSTWQGEESLGGQLGSGVGVASWAPGRLDCFAGGTDSVMFHKWFG
;
A
#
# COMPACT_ATOMS: atom_id res chain seq x y z
N MET A 1 10.32 -45.55 1.35
CA MET A 1 9.12 -44.91 0.81
C MET A 1 9.41 -44.63 -0.67
N ALA A 2 8.56 -45.03 -1.59
CA ALA A 2 8.77 -44.78 -3.00
C ALA A 2 8.66 -43.28 -3.24
N ILE A 3 9.75 -42.68 -3.70
CA ILE A 3 9.73 -41.30 -4.24
C ILE A 3 8.86 -41.41 -5.48
N VAL A 4 7.81 -40.61 -5.60
CA VAL A 4 7.02 -40.53 -6.82
C VAL A 4 7.98 -40.09 -7.94
N ASP A 5 8.22 -40.98 -8.89
CA ASP A 5 9.07 -40.73 -10.05
C ASP A 5 8.24 -39.95 -11.07
N THR A 6 8.74 -38.80 -11.52
CA THR A 6 8.04 -37.94 -12.48
C THR A 6 7.80 -38.64 -13.81
N ASP A 7 8.71 -39.52 -14.25
CA ASP A 7 8.56 -40.27 -15.49
C ASP A 7 7.47 -41.34 -15.37
N GLN A 8 7.45 -42.06 -14.22
CA GLN A 8 6.38 -43.01 -13.92
C GLN A 8 5.03 -42.31 -13.81
N LEU A 9 4.97 -41.16 -13.09
CA LEU A 9 3.74 -40.39 -12.97
C LEU A 9 3.21 -39.92 -14.32
N ASN A 10 4.08 -39.41 -15.22
CA ASN A 10 3.67 -39.05 -16.57
C ASN A 10 3.27 -40.26 -17.43
N SER A 11 3.74 -41.47 -17.12
CA SER A 11 3.23 -42.71 -17.75
C SER A 11 1.81 -43.01 -17.25
N ASP A 12 1.60 -42.95 -15.95
CA ASP A 12 0.28 -43.18 -15.33
C ASP A 12 -0.75 -42.16 -15.83
N LEU A 13 -0.34 -40.90 -16.03
CA LEU A 13 -1.18 -39.84 -16.60
C LEU A 13 -1.61 -40.14 -18.03
N ARG A 14 -0.70 -40.66 -18.88
CA ARG A 14 -1.04 -41.07 -20.24
C ARG A 14 -2.01 -42.26 -20.27
N ASP A 15 -1.77 -43.24 -19.39
CA ASP A 15 -2.59 -44.46 -19.31
C ASP A 15 -3.99 -44.15 -18.78
N SER A 16 -4.14 -43.16 -17.89
CA SER A 16 -5.43 -42.69 -17.39
C SER A 16 -6.12 -41.66 -18.26
N SER A 17 -5.54 -41.29 -19.41
CA SER A 17 -6.04 -40.20 -20.29
C SER A 17 -6.16 -38.85 -19.54
N ALA A 18 -5.26 -38.60 -18.61
CA ALA A 18 -5.25 -37.37 -17.83
C ALA A 18 -5.00 -36.13 -18.69
N ARG A 19 -5.65 -35.02 -18.31
CA ARG A 19 -5.56 -33.75 -19.06
C ARG A 19 -4.58 -32.77 -18.41
N TRP A 20 -3.59 -33.28 -17.66
CA TRP A 20 -2.57 -32.45 -17.01
C TRP A 20 -1.17 -33.08 -17.16
N VAL A 21 -0.15 -32.30 -16.86
CA VAL A 21 1.26 -32.67 -17.00
C VAL A 21 1.96 -32.55 -15.65
N ALA A 22 2.70 -33.57 -15.27
CA ALA A 22 3.57 -33.58 -14.11
C ALA A 22 4.97 -33.07 -14.46
N ARG A 23 5.54 -32.24 -13.57
CA ARG A 23 6.94 -31.82 -13.59
C ARG A 23 7.48 -31.78 -12.17
N GLU A 24 8.80 -31.84 -12.04
CA GLU A 24 9.45 -31.52 -10.79
C GLU A 24 9.21 -30.04 -10.45
N THR A 25 8.79 -29.77 -9.22
CA THR A 25 8.53 -28.44 -8.67
C THR A 25 9.32 -28.28 -7.38
N PRO A 26 9.54 -27.05 -6.88
CA PRO A 26 10.15 -26.87 -5.56
C PRO A 26 9.46 -27.65 -4.45
N GLN A 27 8.13 -27.79 -4.51
CA GLN A 27 7.32 -28.49 -3.52
C GLN A 27 7.39 -30.02 -3.68
N SER A 28 7.54 -30.55 -4.88
CA SER A 28 7.67 -31.98 -5.13
C SER A 28 8.97 -32.56 -4.53
N LEU A 29 10.02 -31.73 -4.41
CA LEU A 29 11.31 -32.09 -3.83
C LEU A 29 11.32 -32.16 -2.29
N LEU A 30 10.26 -31.65 -1.64
CA LEU A 30 10.12 -31.69 -0.19
C LEU A 30 9.89 -33.13 0.30
N ASN A 31 10.36 -33.45 1.51
CA ASN A 31 9.99 -34.70 2.18
C ASN A 31 8.52 -34.66 2.66
N ASP A 32 7.95 -35.81 3.01
CA ASP A 32 6.55 -35.93 3.42
C ASP A 32 6.18 -34.97 4.56
N ALA A 33 7.03 -34.81 5.57
CA ALA A 33 6.75 -33.92 6.71
C ALA A 33 6.68 -32.44 6.26
N ALA A 34 7.59 -32.02 5.38
CA ALA A 34 7.58 -30.66 4.83
C ALA A 34 6.39 -30.44 3.86
N LYS A 35 6.02 -31.47 3.06
CA LYS A 35 4.80 -31.41 2.23
C LYS A 35 3.55 -31.25 3.09
N MET A 36 3.43 -32.06 4.17
CA MET A 36 2.29 -31.97 5.10
C MET A 36 2.25 -30.63 5.84
N ALA A 37 3.39 -29.98 6.09
CA ALA A 37 3.44 -28.66 6.72
C ALA A 37 2.87 -27.54 5.83
N LEU A 38 2.69 -27.76 4.53
CA LEU A 38 1.99 -26.85 3.61
C LEU A 38 0.46 -27.01 3.66
N LEU A 39 -0.06 -28.00 4.37
CA LEU A 39 -1.48 -28.35 4.43
C LEU A 39 -2.04 -27.95 5.80
N GLY A 40 -3.11 -27.16 5.82
CA GLY A 40 -3.56 -26.56 7.07
C GLY A 40 -5.07 -26.35 7.15
N VAL A 41 -5.89 -27.26 6.58
CA VAL A 41 -7.34 -27.20 6.73
C VAL A 41 -7.80 -28.07 7.89
N LEU A 42 -8.46 -27.43 8.84
CA LEU A 42 -9.19 -28.10 9.92
C LEU A 42 -10.67 -28.21 9.52
N LEU A 43 -11.05 -29.38 9.00
CA LEU A 43 -12.43 -29.63 8.57
C LEU A 43 -13.40 -29.58 9.75
N THR A 44 -14.51 -28.88 9.58
CA THR A 44 -15.63 -28.87 10.52
C THR A 44 -16.39 -30.21 10.53
N ALA A 45 -17.28 -30.38 11.48
CA ALA A 45 -18.19 -31.55 11.47
C ALA A 45 -19.13 -31.52 10.26
N GLU A 46 -19.51 -30.31 9.82
CA GLU A 46 -20.35 -30.09 8.64
C GLU A 46 -19.62 -30.43 7.34
N ASP A 47 -18.35 -29.99 7.16
CA ASP A 47 -17.55 -30.34 5.99
C ASP A 47 -17.36 -31.86 5.87
N ARG A 48 -17.13 -32.55 6.99
CA ARG A 48 -17.03 -34.02 7.01
C ARG A 48 -18.34 -34.69 6.64
N ALA A 49 -19.47 -34.15 7.10
CA ALA A 49 -20.79 -34.65 6.74
C ALA A 49 -21.10 -34.43 5.25
N LEU A 50 -20.73 -33.27 4.69
CA LEU A 50 -20.89 -33.00 3.27
C LEU A 50 -20.03 -33.92 2.42
N ALA A 51 -18.78 -34.16 2.78
CA ALA A 51 -17.89 -35.10 2.06
C ALA A 51 -18.36 -36.57 2.14
N ALA A 52 -19.06 -36.96 3.19
CA ALA A 52 -19.63 -38.30 3.36
C ALA A 52 -20.99 -38.48 2.65
N ALA A 53 -21.63 -37.39 2.21
CA ALA A 53 -22.89 -37.46 1.51
C ALA A 53 -22.69 -38.00 0.07
N PRO A 54 -23.65 -38.76 -0.49
CA PRO A 54 -23.57 -39.17 -1.89
C PRO A 54 -23.46 -37.91 -2.78
N PRO A 55 -22.64 -37.95 -3.82
CA PRO A 55 -22.45 -36.78 -4.68
C PRO A 55 -23.80 -36.27 -5.20
N SER A 56 -24.13 -35.04 -4.88
CA SER A 56 -25.28 -34.36 -5.46
C SER A 56 -25.10 -34.31 -6.98
N ALA A 57 -26.21 -34.22 -7.72
CA ALA A 57 -26.23 -34.29 -9.20
C ALA A 57 -25.01 -33.61 -9.85
N SER A 58 -24.39 -34.32 -10.79
CA SER A 58 -23.10 -33.92 -11.39
C SER A 58 -23.07 -32.44 -11.74
N VAL A 59 -21.94 -31.79 -11.44
CA VAL A 59 -21.66 -30.36 -11.77
C VAL A 59 -22.03 -30.01 -13.22
N SER A 60 -21.93 -31.00 -14.12
CA SER A 60 -22.27 -30.91 -15.54
C SER A 60 -23.77 -30.74 -15.84
N ALA A 61 -24.66 -31.04 -14.89
CA ALA A 61 -26.12 -31.06 -15.12
C ALA A 61 -26.84 -29.73 -14.79
N VAL A 62 -26.11 -28.73 -14.25
CA VAL A 62 -26.72 -27.43 -13.95
C VAL A 62 -26.85 -26.62 -15.23
N ALA A 63 -28.07 -26.49 -15.73
CA ALA A 63 -28.37 -25.68 -16.93
C ALA A 63 -27.98 -24.21 -16.69
N ALA A 64 -27.07 -23.70 -17.50
CA ALA A 64 -26.53 -22.32 -17.42
C ALA A 64 -27.58 -21.33 -17.99
N THR A 65 -28.60 -20.98 -17.21
CA THR A 65 -29.55 -19.94 -17.61
C THR A 65 -29.26 -18.59 -16.95
N ASP A 66 -28.53 -18.57 -15.81
CA ASP A 66 -28.39 -17.38 -14.98
C ASP A 66 -26.94 -16.92 -14.73
N PHE A 67 -25.92 -17.59 -15.30
CA PHE A 67 -24.51 -17.23 -15.11
C PHE A 67 -23.65 -17.59 -16.33
N ALA A 68 -22.48 -16.94 -16.48
CA ALA A 68 -21.57 -17.16 -17.61
C ALA A 68 -21.03 -18.62 -17.64
N PRO A 69 -20.76 -19.21 -18.82
CA PRO A 69 -20.20 -20.57 -18.93
C PRO A 69 -18.72 -20.66 -18.52
N ALA A 70 -18.06 -19.53 -18.39
CA ALA A 70 -16.69 -19.42 -17.88
C ALA A 70 -16.46 -18.07 -17.22
N VAL A 71 -15.62 -18.05 -16.23
CA VAL A 71 -15.20 -16.85 -15.48
C VAL A 71 -13.71 -17.00 -15.12
N ASP A 72 -12.97 -15.90 -15.27
CA ASP A 72 -11.63 -15.73 -14.71
C ASP A 72 -11.46 -14.28 -14.27
N TRP A 73 -11.31 -14.06 -12.98
CA TRP A 73 -11.22 -12.71 -12.40
C TRP A 73 -9.90 -11.99 -12.69
N ARG A 74 -8.96 -12.65 -13.36
CA ARG A 74 -7.75 -12.01 -13.90
C ARG A 74 -8.02 -11.24 -15.20
N ASP A 75 -9.14 -11.53 -15.87
CA ASP A 75 -9.50 -10.94 -17.16
C ASP A 75 -11.00 -10.58 -17.23
N ARG A 76 -11.48 -9.84 -16.23
CA ARG A 76 -12.90 -9.43 -16.12
C ARG A 76 -13.05 -7.94 -15.88
N GLY A 77 -12.87 -7.14 -16.93
CA GLY A 77 -12.85 -5.66 -16.82
C GLY A 77 -11.59 -5.13 -16.20
N GLY A 78 -10.58 -5.97 -16.05
CA GLY A 78 -9.29 -5.74 -15.40
C GLY A 78 -8.84 -6.97 -14.62
N ASN A 79 -7.64 -6.95 -14.10
CA ASN A 79 -7.16 -7.97 -13.17
C ASN A 79 -7.55 -7.60 -11.73
N HIS A 80 -8.42 -8.40 -11.13
CA HIS A 80 -8.86 -8.23 -9.74
C HIS A 80 -8.15 -9.17 -8.76
N VAL A 81 -7.22 -9.99 -9.24
CA VAL A 81 -6.51 -10.99 -8.43
C VAL A 81 -5.09 -10.50 -8.13
N THR A 82 -4.72 -10.46 -6.85
CA THR A 82 -3.39 -10.05 -6.40
C THR A 82 -2.32 -11.09 -6.74
N SER A 83 -1.06 -10.71 -6.59
CA SER A 83 0.09 -11.59 -6.88
C SER A 83 0.05 -12.88 -6.06
N VAL A 84 0.63 -13.95 -6.62
CA VAL A 84 0.79 -15.23 -5.90
C VAL A 84 1.84 -15.07 -4.79
N LYS A 85 1.46 -15.45 -3.58
CA LYS A 85 2.32 -15.42 -2.39
C LYS A 85 2.81 -16.82 -2.01
N ASP A 86 3.70 -16.91 -1.01
CA ASP A 86 4.27 -18.16 -0.52
C ASP A 86 4.08 -18.30 0.99
N GLN A 87 3.29 -19.29 1.42
CA GLN A 87 3.04 -19.61 2.82
C GLN A 87 4.21 -20.32 3.51
N GLN A 88 5.29 -20.61 2.78
CA GLN A 88 6.49 -21.27 3.27
C GLN A 88 6.16 -22.63 3.97
N HIS A 89 6.63 -22.84 5.18
CA HIS A 89 6.58 -24.11 5.92
C HIS A 89 5.51 -24.15 7.04
N CYS A 90 4.47 -23.35 6.91
CA CYS A 90 3.38 -23.27 7.89
C CYS A 90 2.03 -23.59 7.25
N GLY A 91 1.18 -24.37 7.93
CA GLY A 91 -0.18 -24.70 7.50
C GLY A 91 -1.16 -23.51 7.56
N SER A 92 -0.78 -22.38 7.00
CA SER A 92 -1.54 -21.12 6.98
C SER A 92 -2.36 -20.90 5.71
N CYS A 93 -2.49 -21.92 4.85
CA CYS A 93 -3.20 -21.84 3.57
C CYS A 93 -4.59 -21.21 3.66
N VAL A 94 -5.32 -21.46 4.74
CA VAL A 94 -6.64 -20.83 4.98
C VAL A 94 -6.54 -19.32 5.07
N SER A 95 -5.55 -18.79 5.80
CA SER A 95 -5.34 -17.35 5.90
C SER A 95 -4.94 -16.74 4.56
N PHE A 96 -4.08 -17.43 3.78
CA PHE A 96 -3.71 -16.99 2.43
C PHE A 96 -4.93 -16.93 1.50
N ALA A 97 -5.76 -17.97 1.50
CA ALA A 97 -6.96 -18.02 0.67
C ALA A 97 -7.98 -16.93 1.06
N CYS A 98 -8.30 -16.81 2.36
CA CYS A 98 -9.27 -15.85 2.84
C CYS A 98 -8.79 -14.40 2.65
N THR A 99 -7.52 -14.12 2.92
CA THR A 99 -6.93 -12.78 2.71
C THR A 99 -6.96 -12.42 1.22
N ALA A 100 -6.60 -13.36 0.32
CA ALA A 100 -6.67 -13.17 -1.12
C ALA A 100 -8.09 -12.88 -1.62
N VAL A 101 -9.11 -13.56 -1.08
CA VAL A 101 -10.52 -13.26 -1.38
C VAL A 101 -10.88 -11.83 -0.98
N VAL A 102 -10.46 -11.37 0.20
CA VAL A 102 -10.71 -9.99 0.65
C VAL A 102 -9.98 -8.97 -0.23
N GLU A 103 -8.74 -9.23 -0.64
CA GLU A 103 -7.98 -8.41 -1.58
C GLU A 103 -8.69 -8.29 -2.94
N SER A 104 -9.16 -9.42 -3.49
CA SER A 104 -9.91 -9.45 -4.74
C SER A 104 -11.24 -8.72 -4.63
N MET A 105 -11.96 -8.88 -3.53
CA MET A 105 -13.22 -8.17 -3.28
C MET A 105 -12.99 -6.66 -3.09
N ALA A 106 -11.90 -6.22 -2.45
CA ALA A 106 -11.53 -4.81 -2.37
C ALA A 106 -11.30 -4.20 -3.77
N SER A 107 -10.66 -4.96 -4.66
CA SER A 107 -10.48 -4.55 -6.06
C SER A 107 -11.81 -4.47 -6.82
N ILE A 108 -12.74 -5.39 -6.58
CA ILE A 108 -14.05 -5.43 -7.24
C ILE A 108 -14.97 -4.31 -6.71
N GLU A 109 -15.05 -4.15 -5.40
CA GLU A 109 -15.99 -3.21 -4.75
C GLU A 109 -15.49 -1.76 -4.74
N HIS A 110 -14.17 -1.54 -4.69
CA HIS A 110 -13.56 -0.21 -4.50
C HIS A 110 -12.52 0.17 -5.57
N GLY A 111 -12.17 -0.74 -6.50
CA GLY A 111 -11.11 -0.50 -7.49
C GLY A 111 -9.70 -0.46 -6.89
N GLN A 112 -9.48 -0.97 -5.67
CA GLN A 112 -8.21 -0.94 -4.97
C GLN A 112 -7.62 -2.34 -4.85
N LEU A 113 -6.47 -2.58 -5.50
CA LEU A 113 -5.65 -3.77 -5.28
C LEU A 113 -4.86 -3.56 -3.98
N LEU A 114 -5.24 -4.29 -2.95
CA LEU A 114 -4.59 -4.26 -1.64
C LEU A 114 -3.61 -5.42 -1.50
N ASP A 115 -2.59 -5.24 -0.68
CA ASP A 115 -1.68 -6.29 -0.24
C ASP A 115 -1.84 -6.45 1.28
N LEU A 116 -2.63 -7.45 1.72
CA LEU A 116 -3.00 -7.66 3.11
C LEU A 116 -2.11 -8.71 3.77
N SER A 117 -1.97 -8.62 5.10
CA SER A 117 -1.07 -9.44 5.90
C SER A 117 -1.69 -10.78 6.28
N GLU A 118 -1.22 -11.87 5.69
CA GLU A 118 -1.55 -13.23 6.14
C GLU A 118 -0.97 -13.53 7.51
N ALA A 119 0.15 -12.90 7.87
CA ALA A 119 0.73 -13.02 9.22
C ALA A 119 -0.23 -12.45 10.27
N ASP A 120 -0.83 -11.29 10.01
CA ASP A 120 -1.79 -10.69 10.92
C ASP A 120 -3.08 -11.54 11.04
N SER A 121 -3.63 -11.99 9.93
CA SER A 121 -4.83 -12.82 9.95
C SER A 121 -4.60 -14.18 10.60
N HIS A 122 -3.41 -14.78 10.44
CA HIS A 122 -3.10 -16.12 10.95
C HIS A 122 -2.59 -16.10 12.40
N PHE A 123 -1.53 -15.33 12.68
CA PHE A 123 -0.82 -15.41 13.96
C PHE A 123 -1.39 -14.51 15.04
N ASN A 124 -2.09 -13.43 14.65
CA ASN A 124 -2.75 -12.53 15.59
C ASN A 124 -4.24 -12.84 15.82
N SER A 125 -4.78 -13.86 15.16
CA SER A 125 -6.16 -14.27 15.40
C SER A 125 -6.32 -14.87 16.81
N SER A 126 -7.44 -14.58 17.46
CA SER A 126 -7.72 -15.05 18.82
C SER A 126 -8.27 -16.49 18.90
N HIS A 127 -8.57 -17.14 17.76
CA HIS A 127 -9.33 -18.39 17.71
C HIS A 127 -8.72 -19.43 16.77
N GLY A 128 -7.80 -20.20 17.28
CA GLY A 128 -7.49 -21.52 16.74
C GLY A 128 -6.54 -21.62 15.56
N ALA A 129 -6.07 -20.53 14.96
CA ALA A 129 -5.08 -20.58 13.88
C ALA A 129 -3.70 -20.99 14.41
N SER A 130 -3.05 -21.92 13.73
CA SER A 130 -1.67 -22.35 14.02
C SER A 130 -1.05 -22.95 12.76
N CYS A 131 0.26 -23.23 12.77
CA CYS A 131 0.88 -23.96 11.66
C CYS A 131 0.34 -25.39 11.47
N GLY A 132 -0.50 -25.89 12.37
CA GLY A 132 -1.30 -27.11 12.19
C GLY A 132 -2.60 -26.89 11.42
N GLY A 133 -2.96 -25.65 11.10
CA GLY A 133 -4.10 -25.32 10.27
C GLY A 133 -5.14 -24.40 10.90
N TRP A 134 -6.20 -24.14 10.13
CA TRP A 134 -7.36 -23.35 10.53
C TRP A 134 -8.60 -23.69 9.69
N ASN A 135 -9.66 -22.88 9.84
CA ASN A 135 -10.95 -23.00 9.16
C ASN A 135 -11.31 -21.70 8.45
N ALA A 136 -11.83 -21.77 7.23
CA ALA A 136 -12.10 -20.59 6.39
C ALA A 136 -13.20 -19.67 6.96
N ASP A 137 -14.27 -20.26 7.51
CA ASP A 137 -15.36 -19.49 8.12
C ASP A 137 -14.85 -18.71 9.35
N ALA A 138 -14.09 -19.38 10.22
CA ALA A 138 -13.48 -18.73 11.39
C ALA A 138 -12.46 -17.65 10.99
N CYS A 139 -11.70 -17.83 9.90
CA CYS A 139 -10.79 -16.83 9.38
C CYS A 139 -11.54 -15.59 8.91
N LEU A 140 -12.57 -15.74 8.09
CA LEU A 140 -13.38 -14.63 7.60
C LEU A 140 -14.15 -13.94 8.74
N GLU A 141 -14.63 -14.68 9.73
CA GLU A 141 -15.24 -14.09 10.94
C GLU A 141 -14.23 -13.23 11.71
N GLN A 142 -12.97 -13.67 11.84
CA GLN A 142 -11.94 -12.85 12.45
C GLN A 142 -11.63 -11.59 11.64
N ILE A 143 -11.58 -11.67 10.29
CA ILE A 143 -11.41 -10.51 9.42
C ILE A 143 -12.63 -9.57 9.57
N ARG A 144 -13.84 -10.11 9.72
CA ARG A 144 -15.04 -9.30 9.95
C ARG A 144 -15.00 -8.55 11.29
N LEU A 145 -14.61 -9.23 12.37
CA LEU A 145 -14.64 -8.67 13.73
C LEU A 145 -13.48 -7.74 14.04
N ARG A 146 -12.29 -8.11 13.60
CA ARG A 146 -11.04 -7.47 14.02
C ARG A 146 -10.30 -6.78 12.85
N GLY A 147 -10.67 -7.09 11.61
CA GLY A 147 -9.95 -6.64 10.41
C GLY A 147 -8.59 -7.32 10.23
N VAL A 148 -7.93 -6.99 9.12
CA VAL A 148 -6.57 -7.41 8.76
C VAL A 148 -5.80 -6.17 8.28
N VAL A 149 -4.54 -6.03 8.71
CA VAL A 149 -3.68 -4.91 8.30
C VAL A 149 -3.02 -5.17 6.94
N GLY A 150 -2.45 -4.15 6.30
CA GLY A 150 -1.62 -4.33 5.11
C GLY A 150 -0.35 -5.14 5.39
N ASP A 151 0.19 -5.85 4.37
CA ASP A 151 1.41 -6.68 4.51
C ASP A 151 2.63 -5.83 4.93
N ALA A 152 2.72 -4.58 4.46
CA ALA A 152 3.77 -3.66 4.87
C ALA A 152 3.83 -3.44 6.40
N ALA A 153 2.68 -3.49 7.10
CA ALA A 153 2.62 -3.35 8.55
C ALA A 153 3.08 -4.61 9.30
N LEU A 154 2.90 -5.79 8.69
CA LEU A 154 3.32 -7.07 9.26
C LEU A 154 3.55 -8.10 8.16
N ARG A 155 4.76 -8.13 7.61
CA ARG A 155 5.16 -9.05 6.54
C ARG A 155 5.12 -10.50 7.01
N TYR A 156 4.65 -11.40 6.16
CA TYR A 156 4.55 -12.82 6.49
C TYR A 156 5.89 -13.43 6.88
N ALA A 157 6.97 -13.12 6.14
CA ALA A 157 8.32 -13.60 6.47
C ALA A 157 8.79 -13.14 7.86
N ALA A 158 8.46 -11.93 8.29
CA ALA A 158 8.85 -11.38 9.59
C ALA A 158 8.20 -12.12 10.78
N ALA A 159 7.10 -12.86 10.55
CA ALA A 159 6.47 -13.66 11.57
C ALA A 159 7.35 -14.84 12.04
N PHE A 160 8.36 -15.23 11.25
CA PHE A 160 9.31 -16.30 11.57
C PHE A 160 10.64 -15.79 12.13
N ASP A 161 10.89 -14.47 12.11
CA ASP A 161 12.11 -13.87 12.64
C ASP A 161 12.13 -13.74 14.16
N THR A 162 10.96 -13.88 14.80
CA THR A 162 10.84 -13.85 16.26
C THR A 162 10.98 -15.25 16.87
N PRO A 163 11.62 -15.38 18.06
CA PRO A 163 11.71 -16.69 18.73
C PRO A 163 10.33 -17.33 18.90
N PRO A 164 10.21 -18.62 18.65
CA PRO A 164 8.94 -19.32 18.79
C PRO A 164 8.43 -19.23 20.23
N GLN A 165 7.15 -18.92 20.38
CA GLN A 165 6.47 -19.02 21.66
C GLN A 165 5.47 -20.17 21.62
N ILE A 166 5.46 -20.98 22.68
CA ILE A 166 4.43 -21.99 22.90
C ILE A 166 3.21 -21.26 23.46
N ASP A 167 2.09 -21.34 22.75
CA ASP A 167 0.82 -20.85 23.25
C ASP A 167 0.41 -21.68 24.49
N PRO A 168 0.31 -21.07 25.68
CA PRO A 168 0.02 -21.79 26.89
C PRO A 168 -1.39 -22.43 26.93
N ALA A 169 -2.33 -21.93 26.10
CA ALA A 169 -3.69 -22.45 26.03
C ALA A 169 -3.80 -23.67 25.12
N THR A 170 -3.00 -23.75 24.06
CA THR A 170 -3.08 -24.85 23.07
C THR A 170 -1.86 -25.76 23.07
N ASN A 171 -0.80 -25.39 23.78
CA ASN A 171 0.52 -26.03 23.77
C ASN A 171 1.11 -26.18 22.35
N LEU A 172 0.69 -25.31 21.42
CA LEU A 172 1.15 -25.28 20.04
C LEU A 172 2.16 -24.14 19.85
N TRP A 173 3.10 -24.38 18.95
CA TRP A 173 4.10 -23.41 18.55
C TRP A 173 3.44 -22.31 17.70
N ARG A 174 3.59 -21.04 18.09
CA ARG A 174 3.18 -19.85 17.33
C ARG A 174 4.39 -18.95 17.11
N PRO A 175 4.73 -18.61 15.87
CA PRO A 175 5.56 -17.46 15.61
C PRO A 175 4.83 -16.22 16.13
N TYR A 176 5.54 -15.36 16.85
CA TYR A 176 4.91 -14.21 17.50
C TYR A 176 5.02 -13.00 16.59
N ALA A 177 3.93 -12.62 15.95
CA ALA A 177 3.84 -11.41 15.16
C ALA A 177 3.07 -10.33 15.93
N ARG A 178 3.64 -9.13 16.05
CA ARG A 178 2.94 -7.95 16.61
C ARG A 178 2.64 -6.97 15.50
N PRO A 179 1.38 -6.57 15.30
CA PRO A 179 1.06 -5.47 14.40
C PRO A 179 1.62 -4.17 14.95
N THR A 180 1.82 -3.20 14.06
CA THR A 180 2.22 -1.84 14.43
C THR A 180 1.17 -1.19 15.35
N PRO A 181 1.55 -0.17 16.15
CA PRO A 181 0.62 0.56 17.01
C PRO A 181 -0.61 1.14 16.30
N ASP A 182 -0.50 1.41 14.99
CA ASP A 182 -1.55 2.06 14.18
C ASP A 182 -2.52 1.10 13.49
N ARG A 183 -2.65 -0.12 14.01
CA ARG A 183 -3.51 -1.16 13.47
C ARG A 183 -4.92 -0.68 13.11
N VAL A 184 -5.57 0.08 14.00
CA VAL A 184 -6.96 0.54 13.82
C VAL A 184 -7.13 1.44 12.61
N ALA A 185 -6.10 2.24 12.30
CA ALA A 185 -6.11 3.16 11.17
C ALA A 185 -5.83 2.51 9.81
N THR A 186 -5.27 1.29 9.80
CA THR A 186 -4.83 0.62 8.56
C THR A 186 -5.55 -0.70 8.28
N GLN A 187 -6.41 -1.16 9.19
CA GLN A 187 -7.10 -2.44 9.04
C GLN A 187 -8.24 -2.38 8.02
N VAL A 188 -8.27 -3.38 7.17
CA VAL A 188 -9.39 -3.69 6.27
C VAL A 188 -10.27 -4.73 6.94
N SER A 189 -11.58 -4.59 6.88
CA SER A 189 -12.53 -5.58 7.38
C SER A 189 -13.59 -5.89 6.33
N ILE A 190 -14.45 -6.87 6.62
CA ILE A 190 -15.60 -7.21 5.78
C ILE A 190 -16.89 -7.09 6.59
N GLY A 191 -17.97 -6.71 5.95
CA GLY A 191 -19.29 -6.66 6.60
C GLY A 191 -20.01 -8.00 6.58
N LYS A 192 -19.72 -8.84 5.57
CA LYS A 192 -20.42 -10.10 5.34
C LYS A 192 -19.48 -11.21 4.92
N HIS A 193 -19.69 -12.40 5.43
CA HIS A 193 -19.15 -13.67 4.92
C HIS A 193 -20.24 -14.73 4.94
N GLY A 194 -19.98 -15.85 4.28
CA GLY A 194 -20.92 -16.98 4.27
C GLY A 194 -20.32 -18.19 3.59
N LEU A 195 -21.03 -19.29 3.66
CA LEU A 195 -20.65 -20.57 3.09
C LEU A 195 -21.64 -20.96 1.99
N ILE A 196 -21.14 -21.43 0.84
CA ILE A 196 -21.96 -21.91 -0.27
C ILE A 196 -21.66 -23.39 -0.50
N THR A 197 -22.69 -24.22 -0.41
CA THR A 197 -22.62 -25.69 -0.64
C THR A 197 -23.18 -26.10 -2.00
N ASP A 198 -24.14 -25.36 -2.53
CA ASP A 198 -24.78 -25.63 -3.83
C ASP A 198 -23.90 -25.18 -5.00
N ILE A 199 -23.65 -26.07 -5.97
CA ILE A 199 -22.74 -25.82 -7.09
C ILE A 199 -23.24 -24.70 -8.02
N ALA A 200 -24.52 -24.62 -8.28
CA ALA A 200 -25.09 -23.55 -9.10
C ALA A 200 -24.94 -22.20 -8.39
N ALA A 201 -25.12 -22.16 -7.08
CA ALA A 201 -24.92 -20.97 -6.27
C ALA A 201 -23.43 -20.54 -6.28
N ARG A 202 -22.45 -21.49 -6.23
CA ARG A 202 -21.01 -21.19 -6.37
C ARG A 202 -20.68 -20.54 -7.70
N LYS A 203 -21.14 -21.14 -8.82
CA LYS A 203 -20.95 -20.58 -10.16
C LYS A 203 -21.61 -19.21 -10.31
N ARG A 204 -22.81 -19.05 -9.76
CA ARG A 204 -23.51 -17.75 -9.76
C ARG A 204 -22.72 -16.71 -8.98
N TYR A 205 -22.22 -17.03 -7.79
CA TYR A 205 -21.40 -16.12 -6.98
C TYR A 205 -20.12 -15.74 -7.71
N LEU A 206 -19.34 -16.72 -8.20
CA LEU A 206 -18.14 -16.48 -9.00
C LEU A 206 -18.41 -15.68 -10.27
N SER A 207 -19.60 -15.86 -10.90
CA SER A 207 -19.97 -15.13 -12.11
C SER A 207 -20.46 -13.71 -11.85
N GLN A 208 -21.06 -13.42 -10.69
CA GLN A 208 -21.78 -12.16 -10.48
C GLN A 208 -21.19 -11.30 -9.36
N VAL A 209 -20.44 -11.91 -8.43
CA VAL A 209 -19.98 -11.23 -7.21
C VAL A 209 -18.46 -11.20 -7.13
N GLY A 210 -17.78 -12.35 -7.02
CA GLY A 210 -16.33 -12.37 -6.87
C GLY A 210 -15.73 -13.75 -6.55
N PRO A 211 -14.41 -13.82 -6.31
CA PRO A 211 -13.70 -15.01 -5.86
C PRO A 211 -14.20 -15.55 -4.52
N CYS A 212 -13.87 -16.82 -4.26
CA CYS A 212 -14.22 -17.55 -3.02
C CYS A 212 -13.01 -18.32 -2.50
N ALA A 213 -12.96 -18.63 -1.21
CA ALA A 213 -12.01 -19.59 -0.66
C ALA A 213 -12.63 -20.99 -0.69
N ALA A 214 -11.86 -21.99 -1.15
CA ALA A 214 -12.30 -23.38 -1.18
C ALA A 214 -11.24 -24.31 -0.63
N SER A 215 -11.68 -25.29 0.14
CA SER A 215 -10.86 -26.37 0.67
C SER A 215 -10.97 -27.63 -0.18
N PHE A 216 -9.90 -28.44 -0.23
CA PHE A 216 -9.89 -29.71 -0.94
C PHE A 216 -8.84 -30.66 -0.36
N ASP A 217 -8.90 -31.93 -0.74
CA ASP A 217 -7.95 -32.95 -0.37
C ASP A 217 -6.75 -32.96 -1.30
N VAL A 218 -5.54 -32.90 -0.74
CA VAL A 218 -4.29 -32.96 -1.49
C VAL A 218 -3.68 -34.34 -1.42
N TYR A 219 -3.26 -34.83 -2.59
CA TYR A 219 -2.58 -36.11 -2.81
C TYR A 219 -1.12 -35.90 -3.24
N ASP A 220 -0.31 -36.94 -3.17
CA ASP A 220 1.12 -36.90 -3.49
C ASP A 220 1.40 -36.32 -4.89
N ASP A 221 0.58 -36.67 -5.88
CA ASP A 221 0.75 -36.24 -7.28
C ASP A 221 0.47 -34.74 -7.52
N PHE A 222 -0.33 -34.10 -6.66
CA PHE A 222 -0.62 -32.66 -6.78
C PHE A 222 0.63 -31.79 -6.66
N TYR A 223 1.63 -32.20 -5.90
CA TYR A 223 2.88 -31.46 -5.77
C TYR A 223 3.69 -31.38 -7.08
N PHE A 224 3.42 -32.28 -8.03
CA PHE A 224 4.07 -32.33 -9.33
C PHE A 224 3.26 -31.61 -10.43
N TYR A 225 2.11 -31.05 -10.11
CA TYR A 225 1.27 -30.37 -11.09
C TYR A 225 2.01 -29.20 -11.74
N SER A 226 1.97 -29.11 -13.09
CA SER A 226 2.56 -28.01 -13.84
C SER A 226 1.58 -27.29 -14.75
N THR A 227 0.69 -27.98 -15.44
CA THR A 227 -0.30 -27.39 -16.37
C THR A 227 -1.43 -28.37 -16.68
N GLY A 228 -2.53 -27.83 -17.22
CA GLY A 228 -3.72 -28.60 -17.62
C GLY A 228 -4.79 -28.67 -16.54
N VAL A 229 -5.74 -29.59 -16.65
CA VAL A 229 -6.82 -29.78 -15.67
C VAL A 229 -6.48 -30.95 -14.78
N TYR A 230 -6.05 -30.65 -13.56
CA TYR A 230 -5.68 -31.64 -12.56
C TYR A 230 -6.87 -32.53 -12.18
N HIS A 231 -6.64 -33.81 -12.07
CA HIS A 231 -7.40 -34.79 -11.30
C HIS A 231 -6.43 -35.80 -10.69
N HIS A 232 -6.77 -36.32 -9.54
CA HIS A 232 -5.93 -37.27 -8.84
C HIS A 232 -5.78 -38.59 -9.61
N VAL A 233 -4.55 -39.06 -9.78
CA VAL A 233 -4.22 -40.31 -10.48
C VAL A 233 -3.40 -41.25 -9.61
N SER A 234 -2.48 -40.74 -8.79
CA SER A 234 -1.51 -41.55 -8.09
C SER A 234 -1.06 -40.97 -6.74
N GLY A 235 -0.80 -41.85 -5.79
CA GLY A 235 -0.29 -41.50 -4.47
C GLY A 235 -1.35 -41.45 -3.38
N LYS A 236 -0.91 -41.18 -2.15
CA LYS A 236 -1.79 -41.13 -0.97
C LYS A 236 -2.27 -39.71 -0.68
N ARG A 237 -3.42 -39.63 -0.02
CA ARG A 237 -3.89 -38.38 0.57
C ARG A 237 -2.93 -37.90 1.67
N LEU A 238 -2.49 -36.63 1.61
CA LEU A 238 -1.58 -36.04 2.58
C LEU A 238 -2.28 -35.11 3.58
N GLY A 239 -3.36 -34.42 3.17
CA GLY A 239 -4.10 -33.52 4.05
C GLY A 239 -5.08 -32.63 3.29
N GLY A 240 -5.63 -31.64 3.98
CA GLY A 240 -6.51 -30.61 3.42
C GLY A 240 -5.76 -29.31 3.13
N HIS A 241 -6.09 -28.67 2.02
CA HIS A 241 -5.53 -27.41 1.57
C HIS A 241 -6.64 -26.41 1.22
N CYS A 242 -6.38 -25.11 1.36
CA CYS A 242 -7.33 -24.07 1.04
C CYS A 242 -6.72 -23.09 0.04
N VAL A 243 -7.51 -22.68 -0.95
CA VAL A 243 -7.07 -21.86 -2.08
C VAL A 243 -8.12 -20.82 -2.44
N GLU A 244 -7.72 -19.74 -3.13
CA GLU A 244 -8.65 -18.81 -3.71
C GLU A 244 -9.16 -19.33 -5.07
N VAL A 245 -10.47 -19.56 -5.20
CA VAL A 245 -11.12 -19.90 -6.46
C VAL A 245 -11.45 -18.60 -7.19
N ILE A 246 -10.78 -18.37 -8.31
CA ILE A 246 -10.89 -17.14 -9.09
C ILE A 246 -11.77 -17.29 -10.33
N GLY A 247 -12.27 -18.50 -10.58
CA GLY A 247 -13.11 -18.75 -11.71
C GLY A 247 -13.39 -20.23 -11.99
N TYR A 248 -13.96 -20.48 -13.17
CA TYR A 248 -14.28 -21.83 -13.67
C TYR A 248 -14.43 -21.82 -15.19
N SER A 249 -14.40 -23.00 -15.78
CA SER A 249 -14.66 -23.22 -17.22
C SER A 249 -15.54 -24.46 -17.41
N ASP A 250 -16.76 -24.29 -17.90
CA ASP A 250 -17.65 -25.40 -18.23
C ASP A 250 -17.18 -26.17 -19.45
N ALA A 251 -16.51 -25.50 -20.38
CA ALA A 251 -15.91 -26.14 -21.54
C ALA A 251 -14.78 -27.11 -21.17
N GLU A 252 -13.97 -26.73 -20.16
CA GLU A 252 -12.88 -27.55 -19.66
C GLU A 252 -13.30 -28.41 -18.46
N GLN A 253 -14.52 -28.24 -17.94
CA GLN A 253 -15.06 -28.95 -16.75
C GLN A 253 -14.14 -28.81 -15.53
N CYS A 254 -13.77 -27.55 -15.18
CA CYS A 254 -12.82 -27.30 -14.11
C CYS A 254 -13.10 -26.00 -13.34
N TRP A 255 -12.61 -25.97 -12.10
CA TRP A 255 -12.39 -24.75 -11.33
C TRP A 255 -11.00 -24.19 -11.65
N ILE A 256 -10.86 -22.86 -11.52
CA ILE A 256 -9.59 -22.13 -11.69
C ILE A 256 -9.24 -21.53 -10.35
N ALA A 257 -8.05 -21.85 -9.82
CA ALA A 257 -7.68 -21.45 -8.49
C ALA A 257 -6.25 -20.87 -8.42
N LYS A 258 -6.04 -19.95 -7.46
CA LYS A 258 -4.75 -19.38 -7.07
C LYS A 258 -4.26 -20.09 -5.82
N ASN A 259 -3.05 -20.65 -5.89
CA ASN A 259 -2.38 -21.32 -4.80
C ASN A 259 -1.48 -20.34 -4.00
N SER A 260 -0.97 -20.80 -2.86
CA SER A 260 -0.08 -20.06 -1.96
C SER A 260 1.29 -20.73 -1.78
N TRP A 261 1.81 -21.35 -2.85
CA TRP A 261 3.10 -22.07 -2.85
C TRP A 261 4.16 -21.37 -3.73
N GLY A 262 3.99 -20.05 -3.94
CA GLY A 262 4.86 -19.26 -4.80
C GLY A 262 4.61 -19.49 -6.30
N ALA A 263 5.09 -18.54 -7.11
CA ALA A 263 4.91 -18.57 -8.56
C ALA A 263 5.75 -19.66 -9.29
N GLY A 264 6.65 -20.34 -8.58
CA GLY A 264 7.46 -21.45 -9.12
C GLY A 264 6.71 -22.77 -9.25
N TRP A 265 5.51 -22.87 -8.69
CA TRP A 265 4.66 -24.06 -8.74
C TRP A 265 3.50 -23.87 -9.74
N GLY A 266 3.09 -24.95 -10.39
CA GLY A 266 1.92 -24.98 -11.26
C GLY A 266 2.03 -24.01 -12.46
N MET A 267 0.92 -23.42 -12.87
CA MET A 267 0.84 -22.38 -13.90
C MET A 267 1.14 -21.00 -13.31
N ALA A 268 2.39 -20.73 -12.96
CA ALA A 268 2.82 -19.51 -12.27
C ALA A 268 2.06 -19.27 -10.94
N GLY A 269 1.86 -20.33 -10.15
CA GLY A 269 1.15 -20.32 -8.89
C GLY A 269 -0.35 -20.58 -8.97
N TYR A 270 -0.89 -20.77 -10.18
CA TYR A 270 -2.29 -21.11 -10.43
C TYR A 270 -2.44 -22.58 -10.84
N PHE A 271 -3.67 -23.08 -10.72
CA PHE A 271 -4.02 -24.41 -11.24
C PHE A 271 -5.49 -24.48 -11.67
N LYS A 272 -5.79 -25.53 -12.44
CA LYS A 272 -7.14 -25.95 -12.76
C LYS A 272 -7.38 -27.32 -12.15
N ILE A 273 -8.55 -27.53 -11.55
CA ILE A 273 -8.94 -28.83 -10.98
C ILE A 273 -10.28 -29.27 -11.56
N ALA A 274 -10.38 -30.54 -11.93
CA ALA A 274 -11.59 -31.11 -12.49
C ALA A 274 -12.76 -31.02 -11.50
N TYR A 275 -13.96 -30.78 -12.02
CA TYR A 275 -15.17 -30.84 -11.21
C TYR A 275 -15.32 -32.23 -10.57
N GLY A 276 -15.70 -32.25 -9.29
CA GLY A 276 -15.94 -33.46 -8.54
C GLY A 276 -14.69 -34.16 -8.01
N ASP A 277 -13.49 -33.66 -8.29
CA ASP A 277 -12.26 -34.31 -7.86
C ASP A 277 -11.76 -33.81 -6.49
N CYS A 278 -11.00 -34.61 -5.78
CA CYS A 278 -10.33 -34.30 -4.51
C CYS A 278 -11.24 -33.65 -3.45
N ASN A 279 -12.52 -34.00 -3.41
CA ASN A 279 -13.54 -33.38 -2.56
C ASN A 279 -13.67 -31.85 -2.73
N PHE A 280 -13.15 -31.26 -3.84
CA PHE A 280 -13.21 -29.82 -4.10
C PHE A 280 -14.67 -29.32 -4.11
N ASP A 281 -15.57 -30.10 -4.69
CA ASP A 281 -17.00 -29.79 -4.75
C ASP A 281 -17.78 -30.23 -3.51
N ALA A 282 -17.19 -31.07 -2.67
CA ALA A 282 -17.85 -31.58 -1.48
C ALA A 282 -17.81 -30.59 -0.32
N TYR A 283 -16.68 -29.88 -0.14
CA TYR A 283 -16.57 -28.88 0.93
C TYR A 283 -17.21 -27.55 0.54
N SER A 284 -17.62 -26.75 1.54
CA SER A 284 -18.21 -25.43 1.34
C SER A 284 -17.21 -24.45 0.71
N PHE A 285 -17.70 -23.55 -0.17
CA PHE A 285 -16.95 -22.37 -0.59
C PHE A 285 -17.25 -21.22 0.36
N ALA A 286 -16.21 -20.58 0.89
CA ALA A 286 -16.34 -19.44 1.78
C ALA A 286 -16.25 -18.13 0.98
N THR A 287 -17.17 -17.22 1.26
CA THR A 287 -17.36 -15.95 0.55
C THR A 287 -17.14 -14.75 1.46
N ALA A 288 -16.69 -13.63 0.91
CA ALA A 288 -16.59 -12.36 1.59
C ALA A 288 -17.19 -11.24 0.74
N SER A 289 -17.78 -10.23 1.38
CA SER A 289 -18.29 -9.03 0.71
C SER A 289 -18.50 -7.87 1.70
N ASP A 290 -18.85 -6.70 1.19
CA ASP A 290 -18.95 -5.48 1.97
C ASP A 290 -17.59 -5.17 2.62
N VAL A 291 -16.54 -5.07 1.76
CA VAL A 291 -15.19 -4.73 2.19
C VAL A 291 -15.21 -3.31 2.74
N ARG A 292 -14.69 -3.15 3.93
CA ARG A 292 -14.60 -1.87 4.62
C ARG A 292 -13.13 -1.48 4.69
N LEU A 293 -12.80 -0.50 3.87
CA LEU A 293 -11.48 0.12 3.90
C LEU A 293 -11.28 0.90 5.20
N PRO A 294 -10.05 1.10 5.67
CA PRO A 294 -9.80 2.01 6.77
C PRO A 294 -10.43 3.35 6.44
N ALA A 295 -11.11 3.96 7.40
CA ALA A 295 -11.55 5.33 7.24
C ALA A 295 -10.29 6.19 7.07
N ALA A 296 -10.15 6.90 5.96
CA ALA A 296 -9.11 7.89 5.79
C ALA A 296 -9.17 8.86 6.97
N GLY A 297 -8.05 9.04 7.66
CA GLY A 297 -8.04 9.85 8.86
C GLY A 297 -6.62 10.27 9.25
N TRP A 298 -6.56 11.26 10.17
CA TRP A 298 -5.30 11.71 10.71
C TRP A 298 -4.74 10.73 11.73
N ASN A 299 -3.52 10.23 11.49
CA ASN A 299 -2.76 9.45 12.45
C ASN A 299 -2.13 10.33 13.54
N GLY A 300 -1.71 9.72 14.63
CA GLY A 300 -1.03 10.43 15.72
C GLY A 300 0.32 11.00 15.30
N TRP A 301 0.85 11.93 16.13
CA TRP A 301 2.20 12.43 15.95
C TRP A 301 3.24 11.36 16.31
N GLU A 302 4.20 11.12 15.43
CA GLU A 302 5.37 10.29 15.70
C GLU A 302 6.66 11.11 15.61
N THR A 303 7.68 10.75 16.39
CA THR A 303 8.98 11.39 16.32
C THR A 303 9.87 10.71 15.28
N LEU A 304 10.49 11.51 14.42
CA LEU A 304 11.51 11.03 13.48
C LEU A 304 12.93 11.33 13.97
N GLY A 305 13.07 12.00 15.12
CA GLY A 305 14.38 12.39 15.64
C GLY A 305 15.05 13.47 14.81
N GLY A 306 16.31 13.76 15.13
CA GLY A 306 17.05 14.90 14.59
C GLY A 306 16.73 16.19 15.36
N VAL A 307 17.60 17.18 15.22
CA VAL A 307 17.41 18.51 15.81
C VAL A 307 17.37 19.53 14.69
N LEU A 308 16.20 20.13 14.47
CA LEU A 308 15.94 21.10 13.41
C LEU A 308 16.16 22.52 13.90
N THR A 309 16.76 23.36 13.08
CA THR A 309 16.97 24.78 13.37
C THR A 309 16.18 25.71 12.43
N ALA A 310 15.35 25.11 11.54
CA ALA A 310 14.46 25.80 10.61
C ALA A 310 13.32 24.88 10.16
N LYS A 311 12.38 25.40 9.37
CA LYS A 311 11.29 24.65 8.75
C LYS A 311 11.84 23.49 7.91
N PRO A 312 11.33 22.23 8.06
CA PRO A 312 11.62 21.15 7.13
C PRO A 312 10.84 21.34 5.81
N SER A 313 11.30 20.67 4.75
CA SER A 313 10.57 20.56 3.50
C SER A 313 10.54 19.11 3.03
N ALA A 314 9.46 18.70 2.38
CA ALA A 314 9.26 17.33 1.96
C ALA A 314 8.71 17.25 0.53
N VAL A 315 9.00 16.13 -0.13
CA VAL A 315 8.50 15.81 -1.48
C VAL A 315 8.33 14.30 -1.62
N SER A 316 7.48 13.90 -2.55
CA SER A 316 7.45 12.54 -3.07
C SER A 316 7.75 12.53 -4.58
N TRP A 317 8.49 11.53 -5.06
CA TRP A 317 8.64 11.27 -6.50
C TRP A 317 7.83 10.07 -6.99
N GLY A 318 7.01 9.47 -6.15
CA GLY A 318 6.17 8.32 -6.49
C GLY A 318 5.60 7.61 -5.26
N PRO A 319 4.77 6.58 -5.47
CA PRO A 319 4.15 5.82 -4.39
C PRO A 319 5.18 5.26 -3.40
N ASP A 320 4.81 5.28 -2.13
CA ASP A 320 5.61 4.76 -1.00
C ASP A 320 7.00 5.40 -0.84
N ARG A 321 7.18 6.61 -1.41
CA ARG A 321 8.43 7.36 -1.26
C ARG A 321 8.17 8.77 -0.73
N ILE A 322 8.90 9.15 0.32
CA ILE A 322 9.00 10.53 0.79
C ILE A 322 10.47 10.87 0.99
N ASP A 323 10.85 12.06 0.57
CA ASP A 323 12.16 12.64 0.81
C ASP A 323 11.97 13.93 1.62
N VAL A 324 12.68 14.04 2.75
CA VAL A 324 12.60 15.17 3.68
C VAL A 324 13.97 15.82 3.80
N VAL A 325 14.01 17.14 3.69
CA VAL A 325 15.22 17.92 3.95
C VAL A 325 14.99 18.90 5.09
N ALA A 326 16.02 19.10 5.90
CA ALA A 326 15.98 20.01 7.01
C ALA A 326 17.36 20.63 7.27
N ARG A 327 17.41 21.78 7.98
CA ARG A 327 18.64 22.40 8.46
C ARG A 327 18.97 21.86 9.84
N GLY A 328 20.16 21.28 9.99
CA GLY A 328 20.69 20.80 11.27
C GLY A 328 21.34 21.90 12.11
N THR A 329 21.84 21.54 13.31
CA THR A 329 22.54 22.42 14.22
C THR A 329 23.91 22.87 13.71
N ASP A 330 24.47 22.15 12.74
CA ASP A 330 25.70 22.49 12.00
C ASP A 330 25.47 23.48 10.88
N SER A 331 24.21 23.94 10.72
CA SER A 331 23.76 24.79 9.61
C SER A 331 23.87 24.16 8.22
N ALA A 332 24.10 22.85 8.12
CA ALA A 332 24.07 22.14 6.86
C ALA A 332 22.64 21.65 6.54
N ALA A 333 22.41 21.40 5.26
CA ALA A 333 21.24 20.65 4.83
C ALA A 333 21.43 19.16 5.16
N HIS A 334 20.40 18.55 5.70
CA HIS A 334 20.33 17.12 5.96
C HIS A 334 19.14 16.53 5.26
N HIS A 335 19.28 15.30 4.75
CA HIS A 335 18.28 14.57 4.01
C HIS A 335 17.94 13.26 4.70
N ARG A 336 16.68 12.88 4.65
CA ARG A 336 16.15 11.61 5.12
C ARG A 336 15.01 11.17 4.23
N TRP A 337 14.79 9.86 4.09
CA TRP A 337 13.73 9.35 3.23
C TRP A 337 12.97 8.16 3.83
N TRP A 338 11.73 8.02 3.40
CA TRP A 338 10.91 6.82 3.53
C TRP A 338 11.04 5.98 2.28
N ASP A 339 11.27 4.65 2.42
CA ASP A 339 11.50 3.71 1.30
C ASP A 339 10.31 2.79 1.03
N GLY A 340 9.13 3.08 1.59
CA GLY A 340 7.93 2.25 1.55
C GLY A 340 7.81 1.29 2.74
N ALA A 341 8.88 1.13 3.53
CA ALA A 341 8.90 0.21 4.66
C ALA A 341 9.48 0.83 5.94
N ARG A 342 10.43 1.72 5.80
CA ARG A 342 11.14 2.32 6.94
C ARG A 342 11.74 3.68 6.59
N TRP A 343 11.96 4.49 7.60
CA TRP A 343 12.75 5.71 7.48
C TRP A 343 14.25 5.38 7.43
N GLY A 344 14.95 5.93 6.42
CA GLY A 344 16.41 5.95 6.35
C GLY A 344 17.04 6.76 7.48
N GLY A 345 18.37 6.66 7.64
CA GLY A 345 19.12 7.56 8.52
C GLY A 345 19.26 8.96 7.92
N TRP A 346 19.61 9.95 8.74
CA TRP A 346 19.99 11.27 8.26
C TRP A 346 21.34 11.21 7.53
N GLU A 347 21.39 11.77 6.32
CA GLU A 347 22.63 12.04 5.60
C GLU A 347 22.86 13.56 5.45
N SER A 348 24.11 14.01 5.55
CA SER A 348 24.41 15.43 5.36
C SER A 348 24.62 15.74 3.89
N LEU A 349 23.93 16.76 3.41
CA LEU A 349 24.12 17.34 2.07
C LEU A 349 25.14 18.49 2.07
N GLY A 350 25.66 18.83 3.26
CA GLY A 350 26.58 19.96 3.42
C GLY A 350 25.90 21.32 3.22
N GLY A 351 26.72 22.32 2.91
CA GLY A 351 26.28 23.71 2.74
C GLY A 351 26.39 24.50 4.03
N GLY A 352 26.25 25.83 3.92
CA GLY A 352 26.13 26.76 5.03
C GLY A 352 24.85 27.57 4.86
N LEU A 353 23.76 27.08 5.40
CA LEU A 353 22.40 27.59 5.18
C LEU A 353 22.05 28.66 6.18
N GLN A 354 21.42 29.74 5.73
CA GLN A 354 20.86 30.77 6.58
C GLN A 354 19.56 30.32 7.24
N GLY A 355 18.71 29.57 6.49
CA GLY A 355 17.39 29.11 6.91
C GLY A 355 17.10 27.68 6.46
N GLY A 356 15.82 27.32 6.39
CA GLY A 356 15.35 26.01 5.95
C GLY A 356 15.55 25.78 4.44
N PRO A 357 15.90 24.55 4.02
CA PRO A 357 15.92 24.18 2.60
C PRO A 357 14.53 23.91 2.08
N ALA A 358 14.34 24.06 0.75
CA ALA A 358 13.21 23.53 -0.01
C ALA A 358 13.62 22.32 -0.83
N ILE A 359 12.68 21.41 -1.11
CA ILE A 359 12.89 20.26 -1.98
C ILE A 359 11.72 20.08 -2.95
N CYS A 360 12.01 19.76 -4.20
CA CYS A 360 11.02 19.32 -5.18
C CYS A 360 11.55 18.17 -6.04
N SER A 361 10.66 17.57 -6.84
CA SER A 361 11.00 16.49 -7.76
C SER A 361 10.11 16.57 -9.00
N TRP A 362 10.65 16.27 -10.19
CA TRP A 362 9.85 16.08 -11.41
C TRP A 362 9.69 14.61 -11.81
N GLY A 363 10.19 13.68 -11.03
CA GLY A 363 10.06 12.25 -11.33
C GLY A 363 10.98 11.36 -10.53
N SER A 364 10.78 10.07 -10.68
CA SER A 364 11.53 9.05 -9.96
C SER A 364 13.05 9.17 -10.18
N GLY A 365 13.80 9.09 -9.08
CA GLY A 365 15.26 9.21 -9.09
C GLY A 365 15.80 10.63 -9.24
N ARG A 366 14.93 11.66 -9.20
CA ARG A 366 15.33 13.06 -9.25
C ARG A 366 14.86 13.82 -8.01
N LEU A 367 15.78 14.56 -7.38
CA LEU A 367 15.48 15.53 -6.32
C LEU A 367 16.23 16.83 -6.61
N ASP A 368 15.60 17.94 -6.33
CA ASP A 368 16.18 19.27 -6.43
C ASP A 368 16.00 20.01 -5.10
N VAL A 369 17.12 20.39 -4.47
CA VAL A 369 17.17 21.05 -3.16
C VAL A 369 17.67 22.47 -3.32
N PHE A 370 16.96 23.41 -2.70
CA PHE A 370 17.25 24.84 -2.74
C PHE A 370 17.43 25.39 -1.33
N ALA A 371 18.37 26.30 -1.15
CA ALA A 371 18.58 26.93 0.16
C ALA A 371 19.19 28.33 0.00
N ALA A 372 18.88 29.22 0.93
CA ALA A 372 19.59 30.48 1.06
C ALA A 372 20.92 30.27 1.81
N GLY A 373 22.04 30.72 1.22
CA GLY A 373 23.33 30.76 1.87
C GLY A 373 23.44 31.92 2.86
N TYR A 374 24.54 32.00 3.65
CA TYR A 374 24.82 33.11 4.56
C TYR A 374 24.96 34.48 3.85
N ASP A 375 25.30 34.46 2.54
CA ASP A 375 25.33 35.62 1.68
C ASP A 375 23.95 36.01 1.11
N ARG A 376 22.89 35.28 1.53
CA ARG A 376 21.50 35.42 1.12
C ARG A 376 21.23 35.09 -0.36
N GLN A 377 22.19 34.51 -1.07
CA GLN A 377 21.94 34.03 -2.41
C GLN A 377 21.22 32.69 -2.36
N LEU A 378 20.43 32.40 -3.40
CA LEU A 378 19.85 31.06 -3.59
C LEU A 378 20.92 30.11 -4.11
N TYR A 379 21.01 28.95 -3.51
CA TYR A 379 21.84 27.83 -3.94
C TYR A 379 20.97 26.63 -4.29
N HIS A 380 21.42 25.85 -5.28
CA HIS A 380 20.78 24.66 -5.79
C HIS A 380 21.71 23.47 -5.72
N LYS A 381 21.18 22.33 -5.33
CA LYS A 381 21.84 21.01 -5.32
C LYS A 381 20.82 19.97 -5.79
N TRP A 382 21.26 19.00 -6.60
CA TRP A 382 20.34 17.99 -7.11
C TRP A 382 20.88 16.57 -6.93
N TYR A 383 19.95 15.61 -6.91
CA TYR A 383 20.21 14.18 -6.94
C TYR A 383 19.76 13.60 -8.29
N GLN A 384 20.63 12.82 -8.92
CA GLN A 384 20.31 12.00 -10.10
C GLN A 384 21.32 10.85 -10.15
N GLY A 385 21.05 9.77 -9.39
CA GLY A 385 21.98 8.68 -9.17
C GLY A 385 23.17 9.05 -8.26
N GLY A 386 23.22 10.27 -7.74
CA GLY A 386 24.19 10.83 -6.82
C GLY A 386 23.97 12.32 -6.62
N TRP A 387 24.40 12.87 -5.46
CA TRP A 387 24.27 14.29 -5.17
C TRP A 387 25.31 15.14 -5.92
N SER A 388 24.87 16.23 -6.56
CA SER A 388 25.75 17.25 -7.15
C SER A 388 26.46 18.10 -6.07
N GLY A 389 27.31 19.03 -6.48
CA GLY A 389 27.75 20.15 -5.64
C GLY A 389 26.65 21.22 -5.49
N TRP A 390 26.79 22.14 -4.53
CA TRP A 390 25.96 23.34 -4.45
C TRP A 390 26.36 24.35 -5.54
N ALA A 391 25.39 24.83 -6.31
CA ALA A 391 25.55 25.85 -7.35
C ALA A 391 24.77 27.12 -7.00
N ALA A 392 25.38 28.30 -7.10
CA ALA A 392 24.72 29.56 -6.83
C ALA A 392 23.79 29.94 -7.98
N LEU A 393 22.56 30.37 -7.66
CA LEU A 393 21.56 30.90 -8.60
C LEU A 393 21.31 32.39 -8.40
N GLY A 394 22.05 33.04 -7.49
CA GLY A 394 21.94 34.48 -7.24
C GLY A 394 20.68 34.86 -6.43
N GLY A 395 20.22 36.07 -6.61
CA GLY A 395 19.14 36.67 -5.81
C GLY A 395 19.63 37.22 -4.46
N VAL A 396 18.74 37.90 -3.75
CA VAL A 396 18.97 38.35 -2.36
C VAL A 396 17.72 38.09 -1.55
N LEU A 397 17.73 37.00 -0.80
CA LEU A 397 16.56 36.44 -0.13
C LEU A 397 16.48 36.88 1.33
N SER A 398 15.26 37.10 1.82
CA SER A 398 14.98 37.42 3.23
C SER A 398 14.12 36.33 3.91
N SER A 399 13.85 35.22 3.22
CA SER A 399 13.14 34.05 3.76
C SER A 399 13.77 32.75 3.26
N ASP A 400 13.31 31.63 3.82
CA ASP A 400 13.48 30.31 3.24
C ASP A 400 12.84 30.28 1.84
N PRO A 401 13.39 29.55 0.86
CA PRO A 401 12.76 29.33 -0.43
C PRO A 401 11.61 28.31 -0.32
N ALA A 402 10.74 28.31 -1.33
CA ALA A 402 9.82 27.22 -1.65
C ALA A 402 10.03 26.76 -3.09
N ALA A 403 9.90 25.47 -3.37
CA ALA A 403 10.12 24.93 -4.69
C ALA A 403 9.05 23.89 -5.05
N VAL A 404 8.68 23.87 -6.33
CA VAL A 404 7.74 22.89 -6.89
C VAL A 404 8.15 22.53 -8.31
N SER A 405 7.79 21.33 -8.76
CA SER A 405 7.85 20.98 -10.17
C SER A 405 6.43 20.81 -10.73
N ARG A 406 6.22 21.28 -11.95
CA ARG A 406 4.98 21.11 -12.72
C ARG A 406 5.06 20.01 -13.77
N GLY A 407 6.15 19.28 -13.82
CA GLY A 407 6.41 18.21 -14.78
C GLY A 407 7.90 18.08 -15.09
N PRO A 408 8.27 17.14 -15.97
CA PRO A 408 9.66 16.90 -16.33
C PRO A 408 10.34 18.20 -16.82
N ASP A 409 11.59 18.38 -16.38
CA ASP A 409 12.44 19.52 -16.74
C ASP A 409 11.84 20.90 -16.42
N ARG A 410 10.90 20.98 -15.47
CA ARG A 410 10.31 22.22 -15.02
C ARG A 410 10.36 22.36 -13.50
N ILE A 411 10.99 23.44 -13.03
CA ILE A 411 11.05 23.82 -11.60
C ILE A 411 10.68 25.27 -11.46
N ASP A 412 9.89 25.58 -10.44
CA ASP A 412 9.54 26.93 -10.05
C ASP A 412 9.96 27.14 -8.58
N VAL A 413 10.73 28.20 -8.31
CA VAL A 413 11.26 28.55 -6.98
C VAL A 413 10.78 29.92 -6.57
N PHE A 414 10.31 30.04 -5.35
CA PHE A 414 9.77 31.26 -4.77
C PHE A 414 10.48 31.63 -3.49
N ALA A 415 10.67 32.91 -3.24
CA ALA A 415 11.21 33.42 -1.98
C ALA A 415 10.74 34.85 -1.74
N ARG A 416 10.83 35.31 -0.48
CA ARG A 416 10.65 36.71 -0.13
C ARG A 416 11.95 37.45 -0.38
N GLY A 417 11.87 38.56 -1.11
CA GLY A 417 12.97 39.50 -1.29
C GLY A 417 13.16 40.45 -0.10
N MET A 418 14.20 41.31 -0.16
CA MET A 418 14.47 42.31 0.87
C MET A 418 13.42 43.42 0.94
N ASP A 419 12.63 43.57 -0.12
CA ASP A 419 11.48 44.49 -0.25
C ASP A 419 10.19 43.90 0.32
N SER A 420 10.25 42.69 0.92
CA SER A 420 9.12 41.90 1.40
C SER A 420 8.15 41.43 0.30
N ALA A 421 8.48 41.62 -0.99
CA ALA A 421 7.69 41.09 -2.10
C ALA A 421 8.00 39.59 -2.35
N LEU A 422 7.06 38.92 -3.01
CA LEU A 422 7.28 37.57 -3.54
C LEU A 422 8.13 37.69 -4.82
N TRP A 423 9.19 36.90 -4.87
CA TRP A 423 10.06 36.76 -6.03
C TRP A 423 10.01 35.34 -6.56
N HIS A 424 10.08 35.18 -7.90
CA HIS A 424 9.97 33.93 -8.63
C HIS A 424 11.17 33.72 -9.55
N LEU A 425 11.69 32.52 -9.59
CA LEU A 425 12.75 32.02 -10.47
C LEU A 425 12.35 30.66 -11.00
N TRP A 426 12.56 30.37 -12.29
CA TRP A 426 12.19 29.06 -12.85
C TRP A 426 13.24 28.48 -13.78
N TRP A 427 13.24 27.15 -13.85
CA TRP A 427 13.98 26.33 -14.80
C TRP A 427 13.05 25.89 -15.92
N ASP A 428 13.47 26.05 -17.20
CA ASP A 428 12.67 25.76 -18.39
C ASP A 428 13.12 24.49 -19.15
N GLY A 429 14.00 23.70 -18.55
CA GLY A 429 14.61 22.51 -19.16
C GLY A 429 15.98 22.77 -19.80
N GLY A 430 16.37 24.04 -19.98
CA GLY A 430 17.64 24.43 -20.60
C GLY A 430 18.43 25.46 -19.79
N HIS A 431 17.76 26.39 -19.18
CA HIS A 431 18.40 27.46 -18.40
C HIS A 431 17.48 27.98 -17.28
N TRP A 432 18.09 28.61 -16.28
CA TRP A 432 17.38 29.37 -15.26
C TRP A 432 17.00 30.73 -15.82
N ALA A 433 15.72 31.12 -15.68
CA ALA A 433 15.26 32.44 -15.99
C ALA A 433 15.82 33.50 -15.01
N GLY A 434 15.60 34.75 -15.28
CA GLY A 434 15.88 35.82 -14.32
C GLY A 434 14.83 35.87 -13.21
N TRP A 435 15.19 36.43 -12.05
CA TRP A 435 14.24 36.70 -10.99
C TRP A 435 13.20 37.73 -11.42
N GLU A 436 11.91 37.41 -11.21
CA GLU A 436 10.80 38.36 -11.40
C GLU A 436 10.07 38.61 -10.07
N SER A 437 9.57 39.84 -9.87
CA SER A 437 8.77 40.19 -8.71
C SER A 437 7.28 39.96 -8.98
N LEU A 438 6.61 39.27 -8.10
CA LEU A 438 5.15 39.07 -8.11
C LEU A 438 4.43 39.97 -7.09
N GLY A 439 5.15 40.91 -6.49
CA GLY A 439 4.58 41.88 -5.54
C GLY A 439 4.15 41.22 -4.21
N GLY A 440 3.12 41.79 -3.61
CA GLY A 440 2.66 41.39 -2.28
C GLY A 440 3.48 42.00 -1.13
N VAL A 441 3.03 41.76 0.11
CA VAL A 441 3.76 42.11 1.34
C VAL A 441 3.75 40.94 2.28
N LEU A 442 4.84 40.17 2.25
CA LEU A 442 4.99 38.91 2.93
C LEU A 442 5.60 39.08 4.32
N ASP A 443 5.08 38.36 5.30
CA ASP A 443 5.65 38.21 6.65
C ASP A 443 6.02 36.75 7.00
N SER A 444 6.15 35.90 5.98
CA SER A 444 6.61 34.52 6.09
C SER A 444 7.45 34.10 4.89
N ALA A 445 8.09 32.93 4.96
CA ALA A 445 8.47 32.18 3.78
C ALA A 445 7.22 31.76 3.00
N PRO A 446 7.30 31.66 1.64
CA PRO A 446 6.19 31.14 0.85
C PRO A 446 6.04 29.61 1.01
N ALA A 447 4.85 29.10 0.66
CA ALA A 447 4.60 27.71 0.32
C ALA A 447 4.05 27.67 -1.11
N VAL A 448 4.35 26.61 -1.85
CA VAL A 448 3.92 26.45 -3.23
C VAL A 448 3.47 25.03 -3.50
N THR A 449 2.43 24.88 -4.31
CA THR A 449 1.98 23.60 -4.84
C THR A 449 1.50 23.72 -6.29
N SER A 450 1.38 22.58 -6.96
CA SER A 450 0.86 22.48 -8.32
C SER A 450 0.12 21.15 -8.48
N TRP A 451 -1.00 21.16 -9.24
CA TRP A 451 -1.70 19.94 -9.66
C TRP A 451 -1.67 19.70 -11.18
N SER A 452 -1.10 20.61 -11.94
CA SER A 452 -0.97 20.48 -13.40
C SER A 452 0.16 21.33 -13.94
N SER A 453 0.56 21.09 -15.19
CA SER A 453 1.58 21.89 -15.91
C SER A 453 1.28 23.39 -15.98
N ASP A 454 0.02 23.76 -15.95
CA ASP A 454 -0.47 25.13 -16.14
C ASP A 454 -0.99 25.76 -14.84
N ARG A 455 -0.65 25.15 -13.70
CA ARG A 455 -1.11 25.63 -12.41
C ARG A 455 0.02 25.77 -11.41
N LEU A 456 0.06 26.91 -10.73
CA LEU A 456 0.83 27.16 -9.50
C LEU A 456 -0.06 27.87 -8.49
N ASP A 457 0.01 27.47 -7.25
CA ASP A 457 -0.63 28.16 -6.13
C ASP A 457 0.42 28.48 -5.08
N VAL A 458 0.60 29.76 -4.76
CA VAL A 458 1.57 30.25 -3.78
C VAL A 458 0.84 30.85 -2.60
N PHE A 459 1.22 30.43 -1.40
CA PHE A 459 0.62 30.83 -0.13
C PHE A 459 1.65 31.49 0.75
N VAL A 460 1.23 32.53 1.46
CA VAL A 460 2.06 33.29 2.39
C VAL A 460 1.24 33.73 3.59
N LYS A 461 1.92 34.03 4.68
CA LYS A 461 1.38 34.88 5.73
C LYS A 461 1.70 36.34 5.39
N GLY A 462 0.67 37.18 5.33
CA GLY A 462 0.82 38.62 5.15
C GLY A 462 1.16 39.36 6.43
N ALA A 463 1.43 40.67 6.34
CA ALA A 463 1.69 41.55 7.48
C ALA A 463 0.50 41.65 8.46
N ASP A 464 -0.69 41.30 8.04
CA ASP A 464 -1.91 41.17 8.85
C ASP A 464 -2.02 39.83 9.60
N SER A 465 -0.97 39.00 9.55
CA SER A 465 -0.91 37.62 10.08
C SER A 465 -1.94 36.67 9.47
N ARG A 466 -2.58 37.04 8.37
CA ARG A 466 -3.52 36.17 7.66
C ARG A 466 -2.85 35.45 6.50
N LEU A 467 -3.50 34.37 6.07
CA LEU A 467 -3.08 33.64 4.88
C LEU A 467 -3.56 34.38 3.62
N HIS A 468 -2.63 34.55 2.70
CA HIS A 468 -2.88 35.11 1.38
C HIS A 468 -2.41 34.14 0.31
N ARG A 469 -3.04 34.19 -0.86
CA ARG A 469 -2.75 33.35 -2.01
C ARG A 469 -2.65 34.19 -3.28
N THR A 470 -1.75 33.81 -4.19
CA THR A 470 -1.77 34.14 -5.62
C THR A 470 -1.55 32.87 -6.42
N TRP A 471 -2.08 32.82 -7.65
CA TRP A 471 -1.94 31.62 -8.48
C TRP A 471 -1.68 31.96 -9.95
N TRP A 472 -0.96 31.05 -10.60
CA TRP A 472 -0.75 31.03 -12.04
C TRP A 472 -1.77 30.12 -12.71
N ASN A 473 -2.40 30.58 -13.81
CA ASN A 473 -3.44 29.83 -14.54
C ASN A 473 -2.98 29.34 -15.92
N GLY A 474 -1.68 29.24 -16.16
CA GLY A 474 -1.08 28.89 -17.45
C GLY A 474 -0.70 30.08 -18.30
N SER A 475 -1.20 31.29 -18.00
CA SER A 475 -0.94 32.49 -18.77
C SER A 475 -0.66 33.77 -17.96
N THR A 476 -1.32 33.91 -16.82
CA THR A 476 -1.22 35.11 -15.97
C THR A 476 -1.28 34.74 -14.49
N TRP A 477 -0.64 35.57 -13.66
CA TRP A 477 -0.81 35.55 -12.22
C TRP A 477 -2.10 36.24 -11.82
N SER A 478 -2.78 35.69 -10.80
CA SER A 478 -3.95 36.35 -10.20
C SER A 478 -3.55 37.53 -9.33
N GLU A 479 -4.52 38.36 -8.97
CA GLU A 479 -4.39 39.25 -7.83
C GLU A 479 -4.27 38.46 -6.53
N TRP A 480 -3.73 39.09 -5.47
CA TRP A 480 -3.63 38.49 -4.16
C TRP A 480 -5.01 38.34 -3.51
N GLU A 481 -5.32 37.10 -3.11
CA GLU A 481 -6.54 36.70 -2.41
C GLU A 481 -6.26 36.53 -0.91
N ASN A 482 -7.06 37.16 -0.05
CA ASN A 482 -7.03 36.92 1.39
C ASN A 482 -7.91 35.72 1.74
N LEU A 483 -7.29 34.65 2.23
CA LEU A 483 -7.98 33.41 2.62
C LEU A 483 -8.52 33.45 4.06
N GLY A 484 -8.22 34.50 4.82
CA GLY A 484 -8.45 34.50 6.27
C GLY A 484 -7.52 33.55 7.01
N GLY A 485 -7.95 33.06 8.18
CA GLY A 485 -7.08 32.28 9.07
C GLY A 485 -6.02 33.17 9.71
N TYR A 486 -5.46 32.73 10.85
CA TYR A 486 -4.34 33.43 11.49
C TYR A 486 -3.18 32.45 11.66
N ALA A 487 -2.05 32.77 11.02
CA ALA A 487 -0.85 31.95 11.07
C ALA A 487 0.21 32.57 11.98
N ALA A 488 0.82 31.75 12.84
CA ALA A 488 1.95 32.14 13.67
C ALA A 488 3.31 31.90 13.00
N GLY A 489 3.34 31.15 11.89
CA GLY A 489 4.58 30.78 11.20
C GLY A 489 4.36 30.46 9.70
N ASP A 490 5.39 29.91 9.08
CA ASP A 490 5.41 29.63 7.66
C ASP A 490 4.43 28.52 7.28
N PRO A 491 3.61 28.70 6.23
CA PRO A 491 2.71 27.66 5.74
C PRO A 491 3.45 26.54 5.00
N GLY A 492 2.75 25.41 4.80
CA GLY A 492 3.09 24.33 3.88
C GLY A 492 1.89 24.01 3.02
N ALA A 493 2.09 23.75 1.73
CA ALA A 493 1.01 23.45 0.78
C ALA A 493 1.35 22.24 -0.06
N VAL A 494 0.36 21.40 -0.34
CA VAL A 494 0.49 20.21 -1.19
C VAL A 494 -0.81 19.98 -1.97
N SER A 495 -0.70 19.32 -3.11
CA SER A 495 -1.84 18.79 -3.85
C SER A 495 -1.63 17.30 -4.12
N TRP A 496 -2.68 16.51 -3.98
CA TRP A 496 -2.68 15.09 -4.36
C TRP A 496 -3.40 14.82 -5.69
N GLY A 497 -3.87 15.84 -6.36
CA GLY A 497 -4.58 15.70 -7.63
C GLY A 497 -5.25 16.98 -8.09
N PRO A 498 -5.86 16.98 -9.28
CA PRO A 498 -6.57 18.13 -9.81
C PRO A 498 -7.62 18.67 -8.86
N ASP A 499 -7.71 20.01 -8.81
CA ASP A 499 -8.70 20.75 -8.01
C ASP A 499 -8.65 20.47 -6.49
N ARG A 500 -7.53 19.92 -6.00
CA ARG A 500 -7.29 19.73 -4.57
C ARG A 500 -6.04 20.43 -4.11
N ILE A 501 -6.15 21.23 -3.03
CA ILE A 501 -5.02 21.79 -2.29
C ILE A 501 -5.24 21.57 -0.81
N ASP A 502 -4.21 21.14 -0.12
CA ASP A 502 -4.18 21.04 1.33
C ASP A 502 -3.13 22.03 1.86
N LEU A 503 -3.54 22.91 2.77
CA LEU A 503 -2.76 24.01 3.32
C LEU A 503 -2.64 23.83 4.83
N PHE A 504 -1.40 23.80 5.31
CA PHE A 504 -1.04 23.59 6.72
C PHE A 504 -0.26 24.77 7.24
N TYR A 505 -0.46 25.14 8.50
CA TYR A 505 0.28 26.23 9.15
C TYR A 505 0.21 26.13 10.67
N PRO A 506 1.20 26.69 11.40
CA PRO A 506 1.05 26.90 12.82
C PRO A 506 -0.05 27.94 13.07
N GLY A 507 -1.09 27.57 13.79
CA GLY A 507 -2.12 28.51 14.28
C GLY A 507 -1.58 29.41 15.38
N VAL A 508 -2.38 30.38 15.84
CA VAL A 508 -1.97 31.30 16.92
C VAL A 508 -1.71 30.61 18.26
N ASP A 509 -2.20 29.41 18.44
CA ASP A 509 -1.96 28.52 19.59
C ASP A 509 -0.75 27.59 19.37
N PHE A 510 0.00 27.78 18.27
CA PHE A 510 1.12 26.95 17.83
C PHE A 510 0.76 25.49 17.55
N ARG A 511 -0.52 25.16 17.41
CA ARG A 511 -0.97 23.86 16.90
C ARG A 511 -1.01 23.89 15.38
N MET A 512 -0.90 22.71 14.77
CA MET A 512 -1.05 22.60 13.32
C MET A 512 -2.51 22.80 12.94
N SER A 513 -2.77 23.85 12.16
CA SER A 513 -4.06 24.10 11.50
C SER A 513 -4.02 23.56 10.06
N HIS A 514 -5.13 23.05 9.59
CA HIS A 514 -5.33 22.53 8.24
C HIS A 514 -6.58 23.14 7.61
N ARG A 515 -6.46 23.53 6.34
CA ARG A 515 -7.55 23.95 5.45
C ARG A 515 -7.34 23.36 4.08
N TRP A 516 -8.42 23.14 3.34
CA TRP A 516 -8.29 22.58 2.01
C TRP A 516 -9.26 23.21 1.00
N TRP A 517 -8.81 23.24 -0.26
CA TRP A 517 -9.60 23.53 -1.43
C TRP A 517 -10.17 22.25 -2.01
N ASP A 518 -11.48 22.18 -2.25
CA ASP A 518 -12.20 20.99 -2.73
C ASP A 518 -12.56 21.04 -4.23
N GLY A 519 -11.96 21.98 -4.97
CA GLY A 519 -12.27 22.26 -6.37
C GLY A 519 -13.27 23.39 -6.58
N SER A 520 -13.97 23.81 -5.53
CA SER A 520 -14.98 24.86 -5.60
C SER A 520 -14.86 25.92 -4.51
N THR A 521 -14.59 25.50 -3.28
CA THR A 521 -14.51 26.38 -2.11
C THR A 521 -13.39 25.96 -1.15
N TRP A 522 -12.87 26.93 -0.40
CA TRP A 522 -12.03 26.66 0.75
C TRP A 522 -12.87 26.12 1.89
N GLN A 523 -12.51 24.92 2.36
CA GLN A 523 -13.15 24.31 3.51
C GLN A 523 -12.62 24.90 4.83
N GLY A 524 -13.40 24.71 5.89
CA GLY A 524 -13.13 25.27 7.20
C GLY A 524 -11.81 24.80 7.81
N GLU A 525 -11.32 25.59 8.77
CA GLU A 525 -10.09 25.28 9.50
C GLU A 525 -10.35 24.17 10.53
N GLU A 526 -9.47 23.14 10.53
CA GLU A 526 -9.42 22.13 11.59
C GLU A 526 -8.07 22.17 12.30
N SER A 527 -8.06 21.88 13.60
CA SER A 527 -6.81 21.77 14.38
C SER A 527 -6.37 20.31 14.43
N LEU A 528 -5.14 20.04 14.00
CA LEU A 528 -4.51 18.72 14.02
C LEU A 528 -3.63 18.49 15.25
N GLY A 529 -3.66 19.42 16.20
CA GLY A 529 -2.90 19.32 17.46
C GLY A 529 -1.40 19.54 17.26
N GLY A 530 -0.61 18.99 18.18
CA GLY A 530 0.83 19.22 18.26
C GLY A 530 1.16 20.54 18.97
N GLN A 531 2.46 20.80 19.18
CA GLN A 531 3.01 22.09 19.61
C GLN A 531 4.22 22.37 18.71
N LEU A 532 4.02 23.23 17.72
CA LEU A 532 4.98 23.46 16.65
C LEU A 532 5.99 24.54 17.04
N GLY A 533 7.27 24.23 16.86
CA GLY A 533 8.38 25.17 16.96
C GLY A 533 8.89 25.66 15.61
N SER A 534 8.31 25.15 14.49
CA SER A 534 8.68 25.55 13.13
C SER A 534 7.44 25.66 12.23
N GLY A 535 7.60 26.15 11.00
CA GLY A 535 6.64 25.97 9.93
C GLY A 535 6.51 24.50 9.50
N VAL A 536 5.58 24.22 8.60
CA VAL A 536 5.20 22.84 8.18
C VAL A 536 5.74 22.53 6.79
N GLY A 537 6.48 21.41 6.65
CA GLY A 537 6.80 20.77 5.37
C GLY A 537 5.75 19.69 5.06
N VAL A 538 5.36 19.56 3.80
CA VAL A 538 4.29 18.62 3.42
C VAL A 538 4.61 17.91 2.11
N ALA A 539 4.16 16.65 2.02
CA ALA A 539 4.26 15.83 0.81
C ALA A 539 3.00 14.97 0.64
N SER A 540 2.79 14.48 -0.58
CA SER A 540 1.79 13.46 -0.90
C SER A 540 2.31 12.59 -2.03
N TRP A 541 2.06 11.28 -2.00
CA TRP A 541 2.38 10.36 -3.10
C TRP A 541 1.15 9.82 -3.82
N ALA A 542 -0.04 10.06 -3.30
CA ALA A 542 -1.28 9.53 -3.88
C ALA A 542 -2.50 10.32 -3.42
N PRO A 543 -3.63 10.25 -4.14
CA PRO A 543 -4.91 10.73 -3.66
C PRO A 543 -5.27 10.12 -2.29
N GLY A 544 -5.72 10.95 -1.36
CA GLY A 544 -6.06 10.51 0.00
C GLY A 544 -4.86 10.30 0.92
N ARG A 545 -3.64 10.67 0.50
CA ARG A 545 -2.44 10.62 1.35
C ARG A 545 -1.84 12.00 1.55
N LEU A 546 -1.57 12.36 2.80
CA LEU A 546 -0.86 13.58 3.19
C LEU A 546 0.18 13.25 4.26
N ASP A 547 1.35 13.79 4.15
CA ASP A 547 2.44 13.62 5.10
C ASP A 547 2.96 15.00 5.54
N CYS A 548 2.84 15.32 6.83
CA CYS A 548 3.17 16.60 7.42
C CYS A 548 4.38 16.47 8.35
N PHE A 549 5.35 17.36 8.21
CA PHE A 549 6.59 17.38 8.97
C PHE A 549 6.77 18.74 9.65
N ALA A 550 7.12 18.76 10.94
CA ALA A 550 7.39 20.00 11.66
C ALA A 550 8.39 19.75 12.80
N GLY A 551 9.11 20.78 13.18
CA GLY A 551 9.86 20.80 14.44
C GLY A 551 8.90 21.03 15.61
N GLY A 552 9.04 20.24 16.67
CA GLY A 552 8.38 20.51 17.94
C GLY A 552 9.05 21.67 18.68
N THR A 553 8.51 22.05 19.86
CA THR A 553 9.12 23.08 20.75
C THR A 553 10.48 22.65 21.31
N ASP A 554 10.79 21.36 21.25
CA ASP A 554 12.09 20.75 21.56
C ASP A 554 13.04 20.69 20.35
N SER A 555 12.63 21.26 19.23
CA SER A 555 13.34 21.21 17.94
C SER A 555 13.48 19.81 17.33
N VAL A 556 12.87 18.77 17.89
CA VAL A 556 12.86 17.43 17.30
C VAL A 556 11.87 17.39 16.12
N MET A 557 12.19 16.66 15.07
CA MET A 557 11.27 16.48 13.95
C MET A 557 10.16 15.48 14.28
N PHE A 558 8.93 15.93 14.04
CA PHE A 558 7.73 15.12 14.13
C PHE A 558 7.07 14.95 12.78
N HIS A 559 6.41 13.83 12.60
CA HIS A 559 5.63 13.46 11.44
C HIS A 559 4.19 13.14 11.84
N LYS A 560 3.26 13.56 11.01
CA LYS A 560 1.83 13.25 11.11
C LYS A 560 1.29 13.02 9.72
N TRP A 561 0.45 12.00 9.54
CA TRP A 561 -0.08 11.70 8.20
C TRP A 561 -1.58 11.43 8.21
N PHE A 562 -2.17 11.65 7.05
CA PHE A 562 -3.53 11.29 6.68
C PHE A 562 -3.48 10.16 5.64
N GLY A 563 -4.31 9.11 5.83
CA GLY A 563 -4.38 7.99 4.90
C GLY A 563 -4.99 6.77 5.50
#